data_08ac25a87369b05ef6dd5f60482cae6b
#
_entry.id   08ac25a87369b05ef6dd5f60482cae6b
#
_cell.length_a   1.000
_cell.length_b   1.000
_cell.length_c   1.000
_cell.angle_alpha   90.00
_cell.angle_beta   90.00
_cell.angle_gamma   90.00
#
_symmetry.space_group_name_H-M   'P 1'
#
loop_
_entity.id
_entity.type
_entity.pdbx_description
1 polymer ?
#
loop_
_entity_poly.entity_id
_entity_poly.type
_entity_poly.pdbx_seq_one_letter_code
_entity_poly.pdbx_strand_id
1 'polypeptide(L)'
;MTTVRMTIPDDFILGAAASAWQTEGWSGKKPGQDSWPDLWYKNDRHVWHNGYGPAVATDFINRFQEDVQLMKLAGLTHYRTSINWSRFLTDYENVTVDEEYAAYYDQLFDALLANGITPMICLEHYELPGYLLEKYGGWGSKTVVELFVRYAEKVFARYHPKVTRWFTFNEPIVVQTRVYLDALRWPYEQNTSTWMQWNYHTVLATASVVKRFRELGYPGTVGCILNPEVTYPRSRAPHDLRAAEIYDLFYNRMFLDPLVHGVWPPELLALLEQHQVTWETSEEDLAVIREHTVDELGINLYYPHRVKAPSRAWHPHTPFHPAWYYEPFELPGRRMNASRGWEIYPQIIFDMAMRIKNDYRNIPWFVAESGMGVENEGQFRNREGVIDDSYRIRFISEHLWHTLRAREAGANCQGYMLWAFTDNVSPMNAFKNRYGLIEIDLQNHRARRPKASAHWFRQLGERRELVLDIDDEYR
;
A
#
# COMPACT_ATOMS: atom_id res chain seq x y z
N MET A 1 -11.13 -30.90 10.21
CA MET A 1 -9.84 -30.19 9.98
C MET A 1 -8.87 -31.11 9.25
N THR A 2 -8.33 -30.67 8.15
CA THR A 2 -7.29 -31.40 7.38
C THR A 2 -6.01 -30.59 7.39
N THR A 3 -4.90 -31.21 7.79
CA THR A 3 -3.59 -30.55 7.73
C THR A 3 -3.08 -30.56 6.29
N VAL A 4 -2.83 -29.39 5.72
CA VAL A 4 -2.19 -29.20 4.41
C VAL A 4 -0.76 -28.77 4.58
N ARG A 5 0.08 -29.19 3.64
CA ARG A 5 1.49 -28.82 3.55
C ARG A 5 1.77 -28.30 2.15
N MET A 6 2.44 -27.15 2.06
CA MET A 6 2.85 -26.56 0.78
C MET A 6 4.30 -26.14 0.84
N THR A 7 5.06 -26.51 -0.17
CA THR A 7 6.44 -26.04 -0.33
C THR A 7 6.43 -24.57 -0.79
N ILE A 8 7.26 -23.77 -0.17
CA ILE A 8 7.51 -22.40 -0.59
C ILE A 8 8.73 -22.42 -1.52
N PRO A 9 8.59 -22.07 -2.80
CA PRO A 9 9.71 -22.07 -3.74
C PRO A 9 10.87 -21.18 -3.28
N ASP A 10 12.10 -21.51 -3.62
CA ASP A 10 13.29 -20.78 -3.17
C ASP A 10 13.32 -19.33 -3.68
N ASP A 11 12.77 -19.09 -4.87
CA ASP A 11 12.64 -17.78 -5.49
C ASP A 11 11.47 -16.96 -4.95
N PHE A 12 10.63 -17.53 -4.07
CA PHE A 12 9.46 -16.86 -3.52
C PHE A 12 9.85 -15.86 -2.44
N ILE A 13 9.42 -14.61 -2.60
CA ILE A 13 9.67 -13.53 -1.65
C ILE A 13 8.91 -13.76 -0.36
N LEU A 14 9.61 -13.77 0.77
CA LEU A 14 9.07 -13.69 2.11
C LEU A 14 9.59 -12.40 2.74
N GLY A 15 8.75 -11.40 2.88
CA GLY A 15 9.18 -10.09 3.31
C GLY A 15 8.18 -9.38 4.21
N ALA A 16 8.52 -8.15 4.54
CA ALA A 16 7.62 -7.23 5.25
C ALA A 16 7.72 -5.82 4.69
N ALA A 17 6.64 -5.10 4.84
CA ALA A 17 6.49 -3.74 4.34
C ALA A 17 6.43 -2.72 5.48
N ALA A 18 6.79 -1.48 5.15
CA ALA A 18 6.65 -0.29 5.96
C ALA A 18 6.56 0.94 5.06
N SER A 19 6.47 2.14 5.64
CA SER A 19 6.69 3.40 4.95
C SER A 19 7.48 4.37 5.83
N ALA A 20 8.13 5.33 5.19
CA ALA A 20 8.99 6.29 5.88
C ALA A 20 8.22 7.10 6.93
N TRP A 21 7.12 7.75 6.55
CA TRP A 21 6.35 8.60 7.46
C TRP A 21 5.74 7.84 8.65
N GLN A 22 5.45 6.53 8.49
CA GLN A 22 4.84 5.71 9.54
C GLN A 22 5.85 5.15 10.55
N THR A 23 7.15 5.20 10.20
CA THR A 23 8.19 4.55 11.00
C THR A 23 9.33 5.46 11.43
N GLU A 24 9.81 6.38 10.60
CA GLU A 24 11.06 7.10 10.82
C GLU A 24 11.01 8.10 11.98
N GLY A 25 9.93 8.87 12.10
CA GLY A 25 9.86 10.04 12.96
C GLY A 25 10.52 11.29 12.35
N TRP A 26 10.54 12.42 13.10
CA TRP A 26 11.02 13.71 12.60
C TRP A 26 12.47 14.04 12.99
N SER A 27 13.24 13.10 13.53
CA SER A 27 14.64 13.34 13.85
C SER A 27 15.41 13.81 12.59
N GLY A 28 16.13 14.94 12.70
CA GLY A 28 16.87 15.55 11.59
C GLY A 28 16.02 16.22 10.50
N LYS A 29 14.69 16.31 10.66
CA LYS A 29 13.83 17.00 9.70
C LYS A 29 14.06 18.51 9.73
N LYS A 30 14.23 19.12 8.55
CA LYS A 30 14.48 20.55 8.38
C LYS A 30 13.16 21.34 8.22
N PRO A 31 13.15 22.65 8.48
CA PRO A 31 12.02 23.51 8.18
C PRO A 31 11.60 23.40 6.70
N GLY A 32 10.29 23.36 6.43
CA GLY A 32 9.75 23.23 5.07
C GLY A 32 9.66 21.80 4.54
N GLN A 33 10.15 20.81 5.27
CA GLN A 33 10.11 19.39 4.88
C GLN A 33 8.87 18.65 5.41
N ASP A 34 7.74 19.33 5.61
CA ASP A 34 6.51 18.66 5.98
C ASP A 34 5.88 17.93 4.78
N SER A 35 5.49 16.69 5.01
CA SER A 35 4.67 15.92 4.11
C SER A 35 3.17 16.12 4.38
N TRP A 36 2.30 15.63 3.49
CA TRP A 36 0.86 15.65 3.72
C TRP A 36 0.43 15.04 5.08
N PRO A 37 0.93 13.85 5.53
CA PRO A 37 0.60 13.33 6.86
C PRO A 37 1.10 14.22 8.00
N ASP A 38 2.23 14.90 7.83
CA ASP A 38 2.77 15.84 8.83
C ASP A 38 1.86 17.05 8.98
N LEU A 39 1.40 17.63 7.85
CA LEU A 39 0.45 18.73 7.85
C LEU A 39 -0.87 18.32 8.48
N TRP A 40 -1.40 17.15 8.12
CA TRP A 40 -2.61 16.64 8.73
C TRP A 40 -2.46 16.49 10.25
N TYR A 41 -1.38 15.86 10.71
CA TYR A 41 -1.11 15.70 12.14
C TYR A 41 -0.98 17.04 12.89
N LYS A 42 -0.37 18.04 12.27
CA LYS A 42 -0.21 19.38 12.84
C LYS A 42 -1.54 20.16 12.91
N ASN A 43 -2.36 20.05 11.85
CA ASN A 43 -3.62 20.79 11.76
C ASN A 43 -4.77 20.14 12.53
N ASP A 44 -4.75 18.81 12.70
CA ASP A 44 -5.86 18.05 13.25
C ASP A 44 -5.39 16.89 14.16
N ARG A 45 -4.57 17.22 15.15
CA ARG A 45 -3.94 16.24 16.02
C ARG A 45 -4.93 15.40 16.83
N HIS A 46 -6.10 15.93 17.13
CA HIS A 46 -7.09 15.28 18.00
C HIS A 46 -7.77 14.06 17.32
N VAL A 47 -7.75 13.95 16.00
CA VAL A 47 -8.27 12.76 15.31
C VAL A 47 -7.31 11.56 15.39
N TRP A 48 -6.06 11.79 15.83
CA TRP A 48 -5.06 10.75 15.95
C TRP A 48 -5.13 10.09 17.33
N HIS A 49 -5.37 8.78 17.35
CA HIS A 49 -5.57 8.02 18.59
C HIS A 49 -4.47 8.29 19.63
N ASN A 50 -4.87 8.75 20.82
CA ASN A 50 -3.97 9.14 21.92
C ASN A 50 -2.90 10.18 21.54
N GLY A 51 -3.10 10.94 20.45
CA GLY A 51 -2.17 11.96 19.99
C GLY A 51 -0.83 11.41 19.43
N TYR A 52 -0.71 10.11 19.24
CA TYR A 52 0.44 9.52 18.55
C TYR A 52 0.35 9.78 17.04
N GLY A 53 1.49 10.03 16.41
CA GLY A 53 1.56 10.34 15.00
C GLY A 53 2.98 10.26 14.45
N PRO A 54 3.24 10.90 13.30
CA PRO A 54 4.51 10.77 12.57
C PRO A 54 5.71 11.41 13.30
N ALA A 55 5.50 12.27 14.31
CA ALA A 55 6.57 13.02 14.94
C ALA A 55 7.69 12.15 15.55
N VAL A 56 7.32 11.04 16.17
CA VAL A 56 8.26 10.04 16.69
C VAL A 56 8.09 8.72 15.92
N ALA A 57 6.86 8.38 15.57
CA ALA A 57 6.49 7.11 14.96
C ALA A 57 7.11 5.93 15.72
N THR A 58 7.90 5.08 15.05
CA THR A 58 8.66 4.00 15.71
C THR A 58 10.10 4.39 16.01
N ASP A 59 10.50 5.62 15.68
CA ASP A 59 11.88 6.11 15.81
C ASP A 59 12.88 5.30 14.94
N PHE A 60 12.41 4.82 13.77
CA PHE A 60 13.20 3.95 12.90
C PHE A 60 14.47 4.62 12.40
N ILE A 61 14.43 5.92 12.07
CA ILE A 61 15.60 6.65 11.55
C ILE A 61 16.81 6.58 12.49
N ASN A 62 16.58 6.57 13.81
CA ASN A 62 17.64 6.47 14.82
C ASN A 62 17.98 5.01 15.19
N ARG A 63 17.14 4.05 14.81
CA ARG A 63 17.21 2.65 15.29
C ARG A 63 17.21 1.62 14.16
N PHE A 64 17.36 2.01 12.92
CA PHE A 64 17.29 1.10 11.76
C PHE A 64 18.30 -0.04 11.82
N GLN A 65 19.47 0.17 12.42
CA GLN A 65 20.48 -0.89 12.57
C GLN A 65 19.97 -2.02 13.48
N GLU A 66 19.31 -1.68 14.61
CA GLU A 66 18.65 -2.66 15.49
C GLU A 66 17.52 -3.37 14.74
N ASP A 67 16.69 -2.60 14.02
CA ASP A 67 15.56 -3.14 13.27
C ASP A 67 16.01 -4.08 12.14
N VAL A 68 17.10 -3.78 11.43
CA VAL A 68 17.67 -4.66 10.40
C VAL A 68 18.17 -6.00 11.01
N GLN A 69 18.76 -6.00 12.21
CA GLN A 69 19.11 -7.24 12.90
C GLN A 69 17.86 -8.05 13.29
N LEU A 70 16.78 -7.38 13.71
CA LEU A 70 15.52 -8.06 13.98
C LEU A 70 14.83 -8.58 12.70
N MET A 71 14.96 -7.89 11.56
CA MET A 71 14.51 -8.39 10.26
C MET A 71 15.23 -9.68 9.87
N LYS A 72 16.56 -9.71 10.03
CA LYS A 72 17.36 -10.92 9.83
C LYS A 72 16.95 -12.04 10.77
N LEU A 73 16.76 -11.74 12.05
CA LEU A 73 16.28 -12.70 13.05
C LEU A 73 14.93 -13.29 12.66
N ALA A 74 14.00 -12.45 12.13
CA ALA A 74 12.69 -12.89 11.66
C ALA A 74 12.76 -13.65 10.31
N GLY A 75 13.92 -13.73 9.63
CA GLY A 75 14.10 -14.46 8.38
C GLY A 75 13.54 -13.76 7.15
N LEU A 76 13.44 -12.42 7.16
CA LEU A 76 13.01 -11.68 6.00
C LEU A 76 14.04 -11.80 4.87
N THR A 77 13.54 -12.03 3.66
CA THR A 77 14.36 -12.00 2.42
C THR A 77 14.32 -10.63 1.74
N HIS A 78 13.23 -9.89 1.95
CA HIS A 78 12.99 -8.58 1.35
C HIS A 78 12.36 -7.61 2.39
N TYR A 79 12.71 -6.35 2.27
CA TYR A 79 12.09 -5.28 3.03
C TYR A 79 11.65 -4.17 2.09
N ARG A 80 10.36 -3.82 2.13
CA ARG A 80 9.81 -2.70 1.38
C ARG A 80 9.60 -1.50 2.29
N THR A 81 10.08 -0.35 1.85
CA THR A 81 9.78 0.94 2.48
C THR A 81 9.67 2.03 1.43
N SER A 82 9.39 3.25 1.83
CA SER A 82 9.45 4.43 0.95
C SER A 82 10.68 5.28 1.23
N ILE A 83 11.00 6.18 0.29
CA ILE A 83 11.85 7.34 0.55
C ILE A 83 10.90 8.51 0.76
N ASN A 84 10.99 9.18 1.91
CA ASN A 84 10.15 10.33 2.18
C ASN A 84 10.51 11.49 1.24
N TRP A 85 9.69 11.70 0.20
CA TRP A 85 9.93 12.73 -0.80
C TRP A 85 10.09 14.13 -0.18
N SER A 86 9.26 14.47 0.80
CA SER A 86 9.32 15.77 1.46
C SER A 86 10.63 16.02 2.21
N ARG A 87 11.31 14.97 2.67
CA ARG A 87 12.59 15.07 3.40
C ARG A 87 13.82 14.88 2.51
N PHE A 88 13.64 14.19 1.38
CA PHE A 88 14.74 13.92 0.45
C PHE A 88 15.26 15.18 -0.24
N LEU A 89 14.44 16.23 -0.28
CA LEU A 89 14.78 17.50 -0.92
C LEU A 89 14.76 18.66 0.08
N THR A 90 15.67 19.62 -0.12
CA THR A 90 15.70 20.93 0.54
C THR A 90 15.09 22.02 -0.32
N ASP A 91 15.05 21.83 -1.63
CA ASP A 91 14.40 22.70 -2.62
C ASP A 91 13.68 21.82 -3.65
N TYR A 92 12.37 21.92 -3.68
CA TYR A 92 11.54 21.05 -4.53
C TYR A 92 11.54 21.48 -5.99
N GLU A 93 11.70 22.78 -6.28
CA GLU A 93 11.67 23.30 -7.64
C GLU A 93 13.00 23.07 -8.36
N ASN A 94 14.11 23.27 -7.67
CA ASN A 94 15.45 22.97 -8.19
C ASN A 94 15.84 21.50 -7.98
N VAL A 95 15.03 20.74 -7.23
CA VAL A 95 15.26 19.32 -6.91
C VAL A 95 16.63 19.13 -6.25
N THR A 96 16.90 19.97 -5.22
CA THR A 96 18.14 19.92 -4.46
C THR A 96 18.05 18.88 -3.35
N VAL A 97 18.93 17.88 -3.40
CA VAL A 97 18.92 16.75 -2.46
C VAL A 97 19.37 17.19 -1.06
N ASP A 98 18.69 16.71 -0.03
CA ASP A 98 19.16 16.76 1.35
C ASP A 98 20.20 15.65 1.56
N GLU A 99 21.47 15.98 1.50
CA GLU A 99 22.56 15.01 1.54
C GLU A 99 22.64 14.24 2.87
N GLU A 100 22.24 14.84 3.98
CA GLU A 100 22.21 14.15 5.28
C GLU A 100 21.14 13.07 5.30
N TYR A 101 19.94 13.40 4.82
CA TYR A 101 18.85 12.45 4.75
C TYR A 101 19.08 11.38 3.67
N ALA A 102 19.68 11.76 2.54
CA ALA A 102 20.06 10.80 1.51
C ALA A 102 21.14 9.81 2.01
N ALA A 103 22.11 10.28 2.79
CA ALA A 103 23.13 9.42 3.39
C ALA A 103 22.56 8.40 4.40
N TYR A 104 21.46 8.73 5.07
CA TYR A 104 20.74 7.77 5.92
C TYR A 104 20.23 6.56 5.09
N TYR A 105 19.65 6.79 3.90
CA TYR A 105 19.23 5.69 3.02
C TYR A 105 20.41 4.90 2.44
N ASP A 106 21.54 5.54 2.17
CA ASP A 106 22.76 4.80 1.80
C ASP A 106 23.14 3.78 2.87
N GLN A 107 23.13 4.20 4.15
CA GLN A 107 23.43 3.33 5.29
C GLN A 107 22.36 2.26 5.51
N LEU A 108 21.08 2.60 5.37
CA LEU A 108 19.98 1.64 5.50
C LEU A 108 20.08 0.54 4.44
N PHE A 109 20.31 0.89 3.17
CA PHE A 109 20.39 -0.09 2.10
C PHE A 109 21.64 -0.96 2.23
N ASP A 110 22.76 -0.38 2.63
CA ASP A 110 23.98 -1.16 2.93
C ASP A 110 23.76 -2.15 4.08
N ALA A 111 23.09 -1.72 5.15
CA ALA A 111 22.77 -2.58 6.28
C ALA A 111 21.82 -3.73 5.87
N LEU A 112 20.78 -3.47 5.07
CA LEU A 112 19.86 -4.48 4.55
C LEU A 112 20.64 -5.52 3.71
N LEU A 113 21.38 -5.06 2.72
CA LEU A 113 22.15 -5.93 1.81
C LEU A 113 23.21 -6.76 2.54
N ALA A 114 23.92 -6.16 3.51
CA ALA A 114 24.90 -6.87 4.35
C ALA A 114 24.27 -7.98 5.20
N ASN A 115 22.96 -7.89 5.45
CA ASN A 115 22.21 -8.92 6.18
C ASN A 115 21.39 -9.86 5.25
N GLY A 116 21.62 -9.80 3.93
CA GLY A 116 20.94 -10.66 2.95
C GLY A 116 19.49 -10.28 2.70
N ILE A 117 19.10 -9.03 3.00
CA ILE A 117 17.75 -8.52 2.82
C ILE A 117 17.74 -7.57 1.62
N THR A 118 16.93 -7.89 0.62
CA THR A 118 16.80 -7.07 -0.60
C THR A 118 15.86 -5.89 -0.35
N PRO A 119 16.30 -4.64 -0.55
CA PRO A 119 15.43 -3.48 -0.47
C PRO A 119 14.49 -3.37 -1.68
N MET A 120 13.23 -3.04 -1.45
CA MET A 120 12.21 -2.68 -2.43
C MET A 120 11.69 -1.30 -2.07
N ILE A 121 11.73 -0.35 -2.99
CA ILE A 121 11.55 1.06 -2.64
C ILE A 121 10.36 1.67 -3.37
N CYS A 122 9.46 2.26 -2.57
CA CYS A 122 8.39 3.12 -3.04
C CYS A 122 8.85 4.58 -3.05
N LEU A 123 8.63 5.29 -4.16
CA LEU A 123 9.03 6.69 -4.31
C LEU A 123 8.11 7.63 -3.53
N GLU A 124 6.83 7.25 -3.41
CA GLU A 124 5.83 8.02 -2.67
C GLU A 124 4.84 7.07 -1.97
N HIS A 125 4.74 7.18 -0.64
CA HIS A 125 3.77 6.46 0.19
C HIS A 125 3.02 7.46 1.08
N TYR A 126 2.28 8.38 0.44
CA TYR A 126 1.57 9.52 1.04
C TYR A 126 2.49 10.68 1.45
N GLU A 127 3.78 10.67 1.07
CA GLU A 127 4.76 11.68 1.47
C GLU A 127 4.81 12.88 0.49
N LEU A 128 3.70 13.22 -0.16
CA LEU A 128 3.60 14.43 -0.96
C LEU A 128 4.08 15.64 -0.14
N PRO A 129 5.09 16.41 -0.63
CA PRO A 129 5.55 17.59 0.08
C PRO A 129 4.45 18.64 0.28
N GLY A 130 4.31 19.12 1.53
CA GLY A 130 3.34 20.14 1.88
C GLY A 130 3.51 21.42 1.07
N TYR A 131 4.75 21.80 0.78
CA TYR A 131 5.06 22.92 -0.10
C TYR A 131 4.40 22.79 -1.49
N LEU A 132 4.48 21.60 -2.10
CA LEU A 132 3.86 21.35 -3.41
C LEU A 132 2.34 21.30 -3.33
N LEU A 133 1.80 20.82 -2.21
CA LEU A 133 0.36 20.86 -1.97
C LEU A 133 -0.14 22.30 -1.85
N GLU A 134 0.53 23.12 -1.04
CA GLU A 134 0.12 24.51 -0.78
C GLU A 134 0.31 25.41 -2.01
N LYS A 135 1.43 25.26 -2.73
CA LYS A 135 1.77 26.13 -3.87
C LYS A 135 1.08 25.75 -5.17
N TYR A 136 0.96 24.44 -5.45
CA TYR A 136 0.50 23.93 -6.74
C TYR A 136 -0.80 23.12 -6.66
N GLY A 137 -1.36 22.88 -5.48
CA GLY A 137 -2.51 22.01 -5.31
C GLY A 137 -2.19 20.52 -5.43
N GLY A 138 -0.95 20.13 -5.10
CA GLY A 138 -0.52 18.75 -5.12
C GLY A 138 -0.67 18.08 -6.48
N TRP A 139 -1.17 16.86 -6.53
CA TRP A 139 -1.39 16.11 -7.77
C TRP A 139 -2.44 16.72 -8.70
N GLY A 140 -3.10 17.81 -8.32
CA GLY A 140 -3.94 18.61 -9.22
C GLY A 140 -3.16 19.32 -10.33
N SER A 141 -1.84 19.49 -10.18
CA SER A 141 -0.99 20.23 -11.12
C SER A 141 -0.02 19.34 -11.88
N LYS A 142 0.09 19.52 -13.19
CA LYS A 142 1.08 18.86 -14.05
C LYS A 142 2.53 19.21 -13.65
N THR A 143 2.76 20.41 -13.11
CA THR A 143 4.06 20.80 -12.56
C THR A 143 4.55 19.84 -11.47
N VAL A 144 3.63 19.34 -10.63
CA VAL A 144 3.99 18.37 -9.58
C VAL A 144 4.37 17.02 -10.19
N VAL A 145 3.73 16.61 -11.28
CA VAL A 145 4.13 15.41 -12.06
C VAL A 145 5.58 15.55 -12.55
N GLU A 146 5.92 16.70 -13.16
CA GLU A 146 7.27 16.95 -13.67
C GLU A 146 8.33 16.98 -12.56
N LEU A 147 7.99 17.60 -11.42
CA LEU A 147 8.89 17.64 -10.25
C LEU A 147 9.09 16.25 -9.64
N PHE A 148 8.04 15.41 -9.63
CA PHE A 148 8.14 14.03 -9.18
C PHE A 148 9.06 13.19 -10.07
N VAL A 149 8.98 13.33 -11.37
CA VAL A 149 9.89 12.65 -12.31
C VAL A 149 11.36 13.06 -12.07
N ARG A 150 11.60 14.36 -11.86
CA ARG A 150 12.96 14.87 -11.55
C ARG A 150 13.46 14.39 -10.18
N TYR A 151 12.58 14.29 -9.19
CA TYR A 151 12.90 13.68 -7.90
C TYR A 151 13.25 12.18 -8.08
N ALA A 152 12.41 11.42 -8.78
CA ALA A 152 12.67 10.00 -9.06
C ALA A 152 14.03 9.80 -9.75
N GLU A 153 14.38 10.65 -10.71
CA GLU A 153 15.70 10.62 -11.38
C GLU A 153 16.86 10.76 -10.39
N LYS A 154 16.76 11.68 -9.41
CA LYS A 154 17.78 11.83 -8.36
C LYS A 154 17.90 10.60 -7.49
N VAL A 155 16.76 10.01 -7.12
CA VAL A 155 16.70 8.76 -6.34
C VAL A 155 17.35 7.61 -7.11
N PHE A 156 16.96 7.41 -8.36
CA PHE A 156 17.53 6.36 -9.21
C PHE A 156 19.04 6.53 -9.40
N ALA A 157 19.49 7.73 -9.73
CA ALA A 157 20.92 8.02 -9.94
C ALA A 157 21.77 7.65 -8.72
N ARG A 158 21.25 7.87 -7.51
CA ARG A 158 21.98 7.56 -6.28
C ARG A 158 21.93 6.08 -5.90
N TYR A 159 20.78 5.45 -6.01
CA TYR A 159 20.54 4.15 -5.37
C TYR A 159 20.42 2.95 -6.33
N HIS A 160 20.43 3.13 -7.65
CA HIS A 160 20.35 2.02 -8.61
C HIS A 160 21.41 0.90 -8.42
N PRO A 161 22.58 1.13 -7.83
CA PRO A 161 23.51 0.06 -7.54
C PRO A 161 23.06 -0.88 -6.40
N LYS A 162 22.12 -0.42 -5.57
CA LYS A 162 21.64 -1.11 -4.36
C LYS A 162 20.19 -1.57 -4.47
N VAL A 163 19.40 -0.89 -5.28
CA VAL A 163 17.95 -1.10 -5.42
C VAL A 163 17.62 -1.34 -6.89
N THR A 164 16.93 -2.43 -7.18
CA THR A 164 16.53 -2.80 -8.54
C THR A 164 15.02 -2.94 -8.71
N ARG A 165 14.23 -2.84 -7.65
CA ARG A 165 12.77 -2.89 -7.69
C ARG A 165 12.19 -1.61 -7.09
N TRP A 166 11.56 -0.83 -7.95
CA TRP A 166 11.04 0.48 -7.67
C TRP A 166 9.54 0.54 -7.85
N PHE A 167 8.86 1.26 -7.00
CA PHE A 167 7.41 1.50 -7.10
C PHE A 167 7.17 3.00 -7.03
N THR A 168 6.34 3.50 -7.92
CA THR A 168 6.06 4.94 -7.98
C THR A 168 5.23 5.39 -6.80
N PHE A 169 4.11 4.70 -6.56
CA PHE A 169 3.16 5.02 -5.49
C PHE A 169 2.79 3.79 -4.69
N ASN A 170 2.36 4.04 -3.44
CA ASN A 170 1.57 3.10 -2.66
C ASN A 170 0.14 3.59 -2.54
N GLU A 171 -0.82 2.80 -3.01
CA GLU A 171 -2.27 3.04 -2.88
C GLU A 171 -2.72 4.46 -3.24
N PRO A 172 -2.36 5.01 -4.41
CA PRO A 172 -2.68 6.40 -4.72
C PRO A 172 -4.17 6.70 -4.58
N ILE A 173 -5.05 5.80 -5.00
CA ILE A 173 -6.51 5.99 -4.93
C ILE A 173 -7.03 6.21 -3.50
N VAL A 174 -6.34 5.67 -2.48
CA VAL A 174 -6.80 5.77 -1.08
C VAL A 174 -6.75 7.21 -0.58
N VAL A 175 -5.67 7.94 -0.85
CA VAL A 175 -5.57 9.35 -0.44
C VAL A 175 -6.62 10.17 -1.17
N GLN A 176 -6.68 10.05 -2.50
CA GLN A 176 -7.62 10.81 -3.32
C GLN A 176 -9.07 10.56 -2.89
N THR A 177 -9.45 9.29 -2.69
CA THR A 177 -10.81 8.94 -2.28
C THR A 177 -11.14 9.46 -0.90
N ARG A 178 -10.27 9.24 0.09
CA ARG A 178 -10.53 9.66 1.47
C ARG A 178 -10.52 11.17 1.66
N VAL A 179 -9.79 11.91 0.83
CA VAL A 179 -9.75 13.37 0.87
C VAL A 179 -10.89 13.96 0.04
N TYR A 180 -11.02 13.58 -1.26
CA TYR A 180 -11.82 14.31 -2.24
C TYR A 180 -13.17 13.67 -2.58
N LEU A 181 -13.44 12.43 -2.22
CA LEU A 181 -14.77 11.83 -2.33
C LEU A 181 -15.46 11.73 -0.97
N ASP A 182 -14.80 11.12 0.00
CA ASP A 182 -15.40 10.79 1.29
C ASP A 182 -15.32 11.95 2.28
N ALA A 183 -14.42 12.93 2.08
CA ALA A 183 -14.09 14.00 3.01
C ALA A 183 -13.76 13.49 4.43
N LEU A 184 -13.06 12.35 4.54
CA LEU A 184 -12.71 11.70 5.79
C LEU A 184 -11.29 12.00 6.27
N ARG A 185 -10.45 12.60 5.42
CA ARG A 185 -9.08 13.00 5.75
C ARG A 185 -8.84 14.46 5.39
N TRP A 186 -7.94 15.09 6.15
CA TRP A 186 -7.53 16.46 5.88
C TRP A 186 -7.04 16.64 4.43
N PRO A 187 -7.47 17.71 3.71
CA PRO A 187 -8.25 18.88 4.15
C PRO A 187 -9.79 18.72 4.13
N TYR A 188 -10.33 17.49 4.07
CA TYR A 188 -11.78 17.20 4.17
C TYR A 188 -12.63 17.82 3.05
N GLU A 189 -12.10 17.87 1.85
CA GLU A 189 -12.78 18.40 0.68
C GLU A 189 -13.64 17.34 0.00
N GLN A 190 -14.73 17.75 -0.62
CA GLN A 190 -15.55 16.90 -1.49
C GLN A 190 -15.60 17.50 -2.89
N ASN A 191 -14.84 16.92 -3.81
CA ASN A 191 -14.74 17.38 -5.20
C ASN A 191 -14.32 16.24 -6.13
N THR A 192 -15.28 15.70 -6.88
CA THR A 192 -15.04 14.55 -7.75
C THR A 192 -14.15 14.90 -8.95
N SER A 193 -14.18 16.13 -9.43
CA SER A 193 -13.27 16.58 -10.51
C SER A 193 -11.82 16.65 -10.02
N THR A 194 -11.59 17.19 -8.81
CA THR A 194 -10.26 17.15 -8.18
C THR A 194 -9.81 15.71 -7.94
N TRP A 195 -10.71 14.84 -7.45
CA TRP A 195 -10.43 13.42 -7.28
C TRP A 195 -9.97 12.78 -8.60
N MET A 196 -10.67 13.04 -9.72
CA MET A 196 -10.30 12.49 -11.02
C MET A 196 -8.98 13.07 -11.53
N GLN A 197 -8.75 14.39 -11.37
CA GLN A 197 -7.48 15.02 -11.76
C GLN A 197 -6.29 14.43 -11.02
N TRP A 198 -6.41 14.19 -9.71
CA TRP A 198 -5.35 13.57 -8.93
C TRP A 198 -5.08 12.13 -9.36
N ASN A 199 -6.14 11.33 -9.63
CA ASN A 199 -5.98 9.98 -10.16
C ASN A 199 -5.31 9.98 -11.54
N TYR A 200 -5.72 10.88 -12.43
CA TYR A 200 -5.13 11.02 -13.76
C TYR A 200 -3.63 11.37 -13.67
N HIS A 201 -3.27 12.37 -12.88
CA HIS A 201 -1.88 12.81 -12.75
C HIS A 201 -0.99 11.78 -12.04
N THR A 202 -1.49 10.99 -11.11
CA THR A 202 -0.68 9.92 -10.51
C THR A 202 -0.44 8.75 -11.48
N VAL A 203 -1.38 8.46 -12.38
CA VAL A 203 -1.14 7.53 -13.50
C VAL A 203 -0.13 8.11 -14.49
N LEU A 204 -0.26 9.38 -14.88
CA LEU A 204 0.69 10.07 -15.75
C LEU A 204 2.08 10.12 -15.14
N ALA A 205 2.19 10.42 -13.84
CA ALA A 205 3.45 10.44 -13.11
C ALA A 205 4.11 9.06 -13.12
N THR A 206 3.33 7.98 -12.92
CA THR A 206 3.84 6.62 -13.01
C THR A 206 4.39 6.33 -14.41
N ALA A 207 3.63 6.59 -15.46
CA ALA A 207 4.08 6.35 -16.84
C ALA A 207 5.33 7.19 -17.20
N SER A 208 5.37 8.44 -16.75
CA SER A 208 6.51 9.35 -16.97
C SER A 208 7.77 8.89 -16.23
N VAL A 209 7.64 8.36 -15.01
CA VAL A 209 8.75 7.76 -14.25
C VAL A 209 9.24 6.48 -14.93
N VAL A 210 8.34 5.61 -15.39
CA VAL A 210 8.69 4.40 -16.17
C VAL A 210 9.46 4.77 -17.43
N LYS A 211 8.96 5.76 -18.20
CA LYS A 211 9.66 6.31 -19.36
C LYS A 211 11.07 6.75 -19.00
N ARG A 212 11.18 7.59 -17.97
CA ARG A 212 12.47 8.17 -17.56
C ARG A 212 13.45 7.10 -17.08
N PHE A 213 13.00 6.12 -16.31
CA PHE A 213 13.83 5.00 -15.86
C PHE A 213 14.41 4.20 -17.03
N ARG A 214 13.59 3.90 -18.05
CA ARG A 214 14.02 3.20 -19.26
C ARG A 214 15.03 4.02 -20.06
N GLU A 215 14.84 5.34 -20.17
CA GLU A 215 15.80 6.24 -20.82
C GLU A 215 17.16 6.29 -20.11
N LEU A 216 17.16 6.22 -18.78
CA LEU A 216 18.39 6.18 -17.97
C LEU A 216 19.17 4.86 -18.13
N GLY A 217 18.51 3.78 -18.54
CA GLY A 217 19.14 2.48 -18.79
C GLY A 217 19.66 1.77 -17.55
N TYR A 218 19.15 2.11 -16.35
CA TYR A 218 19.50 1.41 -15.12
C TYR A 218 18.85 0.02 -15.05
N PRO A 219 19.52 -0.96 -14.41
CA PRO A 219 18.92 -2.29 -14.25
C PRO A 219 17.78 -2.26 -13.24
N GLY A 220 16.74 -3.03 -13.50
CA GLY A 220 15.62 -3.21 -12.58
C GLY A 220 14.26 -2.98 -13.22
N THR A 221 13.26 -2.87 -12.36
CA THR A 221 11.84 -2.72 -12.73
C THR A 221 11.22 -1.53 -12.04
N VAL A 222 10.22 -0.92 -12.69
CA VAL A 222 9.37 0.12 -12.11
C VAL A 222 7.93 -0.34 -12.14
N GLY A 223 7.33 -0.45 -10.95
CA GLY A 223 5.96 -0.84 -10.73
C GLY A 223 5.13 0.24 -10.03
N CYS A 224 3.92 -0.13 -9.68
CA CYS A 224 3.06 0.63 -8.79
C CYS A 224 2.43 -0.32 -7.77
N ILE A 225 2.21 0.13 -6.53
CA ILE A 225 1.54 -0.65 -5.51
C ILE A 225 0.10 -0.17 -5.39
N LEU A 226 -0.83 -1.09 -5.63
CA LEU A 226 -2.26 -0.83 -5.62
C LEU A 226 -2.95 -1.61 -4.49
N ASN A 227 -4.09 -1.12 -4.07
CA ASN A 227 -5.01 -1.83 -3.16
C ASN A 227 -6.32 -2.15 -3.87
N PRO A 228 -6.35 -3.08 -4.84
CA PRO A 228 -7.59 -3.43 -5.48
C PRO A 228 -8.56 -4.01 -4.46
N GLU A 229 -9.77 -3.50 -4.49
CA GLU A 229 -10.84 -3.89 -3.61
C GLU A 229 -11.62 -5.05 -4.26
N VAL A 230 -11.22 -6.31 -3.97
CA VAL A 230 -11.88 -7.49 -4.55
C VAL A 230 -13.34 -7.48 -4.20
N THR A 231 -14.18 -7.28 -5.22
CA THR A 231 -15.60 -6.92 -5.06
C THR A 231 -16.50 -8.10 -5.29
N TYR A 232 -17.41 -8.33 -4.34
CA TYR A 232 -18.41 -9.41 -4.40
C TYR A 232 -19.83 -8.83 -4.35
N PRO A 233 -20.68 -9.11 -5.35
CA PRO A 233 -22.08 -8.72 -5.31
C PRO A 233 -22.85 -9.51 -4.24
N ARG A 234 -23.88 -8.91 -3.63
CA ARG A 234 -24.76 -9.59 -2.68
C ARG A 234 -25.42 -10.81 -3.27
N SER A 235 -25.79 -10.76 -4.55
CA SER A 235 -26.48 -11.82 -5.25
C SER A 235 -26.15 -11.83 -6.75
N ARG A 236 -26.67 -12.84 -7.47
CA ARG A 236 -26.58 -12.90 -8.94
C ARG A 236 -27.68 -12.10 -9.65
N ALA A 237 -28.49 -11.33 -8.94
CA ALA A 237 -29.47 -10.46 -9.57
C ALA A 237 -28.77 -9.37 -10.40
N PRO A 238 -29.28 -9.01 -11.59
CA PRO A 238 -28.61 -8.07 -12.50
C PRO A 238 -28.24 -6.72 -11.85
N HIS A 239 -29.09 -6.21 -10.95
CA HIS A 239 -28.82 -4.96 -10.28
C HIS A 239 -27.68 -5.04 -9.24
N ASP A 240 -27.49 -6.17 -8.54
CA ASP A 240 -26.38 -6.39 -7.62
C ASP A 240 -25.05 -6.62 -8.41
N LEU A 241 -25.13 -7.36 -9.52
CA LEU A 241 -23.98 -7.52 -10.43
C LEU A 241 -23.54 -6.16 -10.98
N ARG A 242 -24.50 -5.34 -11.43
CA ARG A 242 -24.21 -3.99 -11.94
C ARG A 242 -23.57 -3.08 -10.90
N ALA A 243 -24.03 -3.15 -9.64
CA ALA A 243 -23.41 -2.41 -8.54
C ALA A 243 -21.94 -2.81 -8.33
N ALA A 244 -21.64 -4.11 -8.40
CA ALA A 244 -20.28 -4.61 -8.28
C ALA A 244 -19.38 -4.21 -9.48
N GLU A 245 -19.92 -4.24 -10.70
CA GLU A 245 -19.22 -3.78 -11.91
C GLU A 245 -18.83 -2.29 -11.81
N ILE A 246 -19.76 -1.43 -11.39
CA ILE A 246 -19.48 0.00 -11.24
C ILE A 246 -18.49 0.25 -10.11
N TYR A 247 -18.63 -0.45 -8.98
CA TYR A 247 -17.63 -0.37 -7.91
C TYR A 247 -16.23 -0.69 -8.46
N ASP A 248 -16.12 -1.78 -9.19
CA ASP A 248 -14.88 -2.24 -9.80
C ASP A 248 -14.28 -1.21 -10.78
N LEU A 249 -15.10 -0.55 -11.60
CA LEU A 249 -14.65 0.51 -12.50
C LEU A 249 -13.96 1.65 -11.75
N PHE A 250 -14.58 2.13 -10.68
CA PHE A 250 -14.10 3.31 -9.96
C PHE A 250 -12.91 3.02 -9.02
N TYR A 251 -12.85 1.84 -8.39
CA TYR A 251 -11.86 1.55 -7.35
C TYR A 251 -10.73 0.62 -7.81
N ASN A 252 -10.96 -0.20 -8.82
CA ASN A 252 -9.95 -1.14 -9.32
C ASN A 252 -9.43 -0.74 -10.71
N ARG A 253 -10.34 -0.66 -11.69
CA ARG A 253 -9.97 -0.43 -13.07
C ARG A 253 -9.52 1.01 -13.35
N MET A 254 -9.83 1.95 -12.45
CA MET A 254 -9.29 3.32 -12.46
C MET A 254 -7.75 3.34 -12.56
N PHE A 255 -7.08 2.38 -11.91
CA PHE A 255 -5.61 2.25 -11.92
C PHE A 255 -5.11 1.03 -12.67
N LEU A 256 -5.72 -0.14 -12.48
CA LEU A 256 -5.24 -1.37 -13.13
C LEU A 256 -5.20 -1.26 -14.65
N ASP A 257 -6.27 -0.73 -15.27
CA ASP A 257 -6.36 -0.65 -16.72
C ASP A 257 -5.30 0.32 -17.33
N PRO A 258 -5.17 1.57 -16.89
CA PRO A 258 -4.17 2.46 -17.48
C PRO A 258 -2.73 2.07 -17.14
N LEU A 259 -2.47 1.49 -15.97
CA LEU A 259 -1.11 1.08 -15.60
C LEU A 259 -0.64 -0.17 -16.35
N VAL A 260 -1.55 -1.11 -16.72
CA VAL A 260 -1.18 -2.35 -17.42
C VAL A 260 -1.52 -2.31 -18.89
N HIS A 261 -2.64 -1.68 -19.28
CA HIS A 261 -3.11 -1.62 -20.68
C HIS A 261 -2.85 -0.27 -21.34
N GLY A 262 -2.51 0.76 -20.56
CA GLY A 262 -2.24 2.11 -21.10
C GLY A 262 -3.51 2.91 -21.44
N VAL A 263 -4.69 2.46 -21.03
CA VAL A 263 -5.97 3.10 -21.34
C VAL A 263 -6.99 2.92 -20.21
N TRP A 264 -7.82 3.93 -19.97
CA TRP A 264 -8.96 3.78 -19.06
C TRP A 264 -10.13 3.05 -19.72
N PRO A 265 -10.98 2.35 -18.93
CA PRO A 265 -12.20 1.74 -19.45
C PRO A 265 -13.12 2.79 -20.10
N PRO A 266 -13.58 2.61 -21.33
CA PRO A 266 -14.50 3.57 -21.97
C PRO A 266 -15.78 3.81 -21.17
N GLU A 267 -16.28 2.78 -20.47
CA GLU A 267 -17.47 2.89 -19.63
C GLU A 267 -17.25 3.80 -18.41
N LEU A 268 -16.06 3.74 -17.80
CA LEU A 268 -15.70 4.65 -16.71
C LEU A 268 -15.71 6.11 -17.18
N LEU A 269 -15.09 6.37 -18.33
CA LEU A 269 -15.04 7.71 -18.92
C LEU A 269 -16.44 8.23 -19.26
N ALA A 270 -17.31 7.37 -19.83
CA ALA A 270 -18.70 7.72 -20.12
C ALA A 270 -19.52 8.04 -18.87
N LEU A 271 -19.33 7.31 -17.77
CA LEU A 271 -19.96 7.62 -16.49
C LEU A 271 -19.48 8.95 -15.90
N LEU A 272 -18.19 9.25 -15.97
CA LEU A 272 -17.64 10.52 -15.51
C LEU A 272 -18.20 11.69 -16.34
N GLU A 273 -18.27 11.56 -17.65
CA GLU A 273 -18.86 12.54 -18.55
C GLU A 273 -20.36 12.75 -18.27
N GLN A 274 -21.13 11.67 -18.11
CA GLN A 274 -22.55 11.71 -17.75
C GLN A 274 -22.81 12.54 -16.48
N HIS A 275 -21.88 12.46 -15.53
CA HIS A 275 -21.98 13.20 -14.26
C HIS A 275 -21.20 14.53 -14.26
N GLN A 276 -20.78 15.01 -15.44
CA GLN A 276 -20.09 16.28 -15.62
C GLN A 276 -18.81 16.40 -14.78
N VAL A 277 -18.14 15.28 -14.50
CA VAL A 277 -16.81 15.25 -13.89
C VAL A 277 -15.79 15.64 -14.95
N THR A 278 -15.06 16.71 -14.70
CA THR A 278 -14.09 17.27 -15.66
C THR A 278 -12.69 17.22 -15.08
N TRP A 279 -11.70 17.01 -15.94
CA TRP A 279 -10.28 17.07 -15.61
C TRP A 279 -9.46 17.50 -16.83
N GLU A 280 -8.29 18.05 -16.60
CA GLU A 280 -7.36 18.41 -17.67
C GLU A 280 -6.64 17.18 -18.18
N THR A 281 -6.57 17.03 -19.49
CA THR A 281 -5.90 15.94 -20.20
C THR A 281 -5.37 16.44 -21.55
N SER A 282 -4.35 15.77 -22.10
CA SER A 282 -3.82 16.03 -23.43
C SER A 282 -3.51 14.74 -24.17
N GLU A 283 -3.52 14.78 -25.51
CA GLU A 283 -3.13 13.64 -26.34
C GLU A 283 -1.67 13.22 -26.10
N GLU A 284 -0.80 14.18 -25.78
CA GLU A 284 0.59 13.90 -25.44
C GLU A 284 0.70 13.09 -24.14
N ASP A 285 -0.03 13.47 -23.10
CA ASP A 285 -0.07 12.74 -21.84
C ASP A 285 -0.66 11.34 -22.01
N LEU A 286 -1.73 11.21 -22.78
CA LEU A 286 -2.35 9.93 -23.09
C LEU A 286 -1.41 9.01 -23.89
N ALA A 287 -0.58 9.58 -24.77
CA ALA A 287 0.45 8.82 -25.49
C ALA A 287 1.52 8.28 -24.52
N VAL A 288 1.98 9.11 -23.58
CA VAL A 288 2.94 8.68 -22.55
C VAL A 288 2.36 7.53 -21.71
N ILE A 289 1.11 7.64 -21.27
CA ILE A 289 0.44 6.59 -20.48
C ILE A 289 0.32 5.29 -21.30
N ARG A 290 -0.04 5.39 -22.56
CA ARG A 290 -0.20 4.22 -23.45
C ARG A 290 1.10 3.47 -23.70
N GLU A 291 2.21 4.18 -23.85
CA GLU A 291 3.49 3.63 -24.26
C GLU A 291 4.36 3.16 -23.09
N HIS A 292 4.11 3.66 -21.88
CA HIS A 292 4.96 3.44 -20.73
C HIS A 292 4.21 2.82 -19.55
N THR A 293 3.67 1.62 -19.76
CA THR A 293 3.02 0.81 -18.72
C THR A 293 4.06 0.24 -17.74
N VAL A 294 3.60 -0.14 -16.54
CA VAL A 294 4.46 -0.68 -15.48
C VAL A 294 5.03 -2.07 -15.82
N ASP A 295 6.15 -2.42 -15.20
CA ASP A 295 6.82 -3.72 -15.37
C ASP A 295 6.26 -4.78 -14.42
N GLU A 296 5.76 -4.38 -13.25
CA GLU A 296 5.19 -5.24 -12.23
C GLU A 296 4.17 -4.51 -11.36
N LEU A 297 3.37 -5.27 -10.60
CA LEU A 297 2.42 -4.74 -9.62
C LEU A 297 2.74 -5.22 -8.20
N GLY A 298 2.68 -4.31 -7.25
CA GLY A 298 2.47 -4.65 -5.84
C GLY A 298 0.98 -4.60 -5.54
N ILE A 299 0.46 -5.58 -4.80
CA ILE A 299 -0.97 -5.66 -4.50
C ILE A 299 -1.17 -5.76 -3.00
N ASN A 300 -1.83 -4.75 -2.41
CA ASN A 300 -2.22 -4.72 -1.01
C ASN A 300 -3.61 -5.35 -0.86
N LEU A 301 -3.75 -6.38 -0.03
CA LEU A 301 -5.00 -7.12 0.16
C LEU A 301 -5.24 -7.42 1.63
N TYR A 302 -6.34 -6.90 2.16
CA TYR A 302 -6.70 -7.04 3.56
C TYR A 302 -8.05 -7.70 3.81
N TYR A 303 -9.08 -7.34 3.04
CA TYR A 303 -10.46 -7.80 3.21
C TYR A 303 -11.27 -7.67 1.91
N PRO A 304 -12.38 -8.44 1.76
CA PRO A 304 -13.25 -8.34 0.60
C PRO A 304 -14.13 -7.10 0.66
N HIS A 305 -14.51 -6.58 -0.49
CA HIS A 305 -15.55 -5.56 -0.61
C HIS A 305 -16.84 -6.18 -1.10
N ARG A 306 -17.87 -6.15 -0.26
CA ARG A 306 -19.20 -6.68 -0.62
C ARG A 306 -20.16 -5.54 -0.87
N VAL A 307 -20.83 -5.60 -2.00
CA VAL A 307 -21.74 -4.53 -2.44
C VAL A 307 -23.09 -5.10 -2.89
N LYS A 308 -24.08 -4.25 -2.87
CA LYS A 308 -25.42 -4.49 -3.40
C LYS A 308 -25.89 -3.26 -4.17
N ALA A 309 -26.96 -3.40 -4.93
CA ALA A 309 -27.66 -2.27 -5.53
C ALA A 309 -28.13 -1.29 -4.44
N PRO A 310 -28.11 0.03 -4.72
CA PRO A 310 -28.54 1.03 -3.78
C PRO A 310 -30.03 0.87 -3.47
N SER A 311 -30.40 1.03 -2.20
CA SER A 311 -31.78 0.99 -1.74
C SER A 311 -32.48 2.35 -1.83
N ARG A 312 -31.73 3.42 -2.10
CA ARG A 312 -32.21 4.79 -2.18
C ARG A 312 -31.67 5.48 -3.42
N ALA A 313 -32.48 6.35 -4.03
CA ALA A 313 -31.98 7.30 -5.02
C ALA A 313 -31.22 8.43 -4.31
N TRP A 314 -30.13 8.89 -4.91
CA TRP A 314 -29.41 10.06 -4.44
C TRP A 314 -30.18 11.34 -4.78
N HIS A 315 -30.03 12.36 -3.93
CA HIS A 315 -30.67 13.63 -4.17
C HIS A 315 -30.01 14.32 -5.39
N PRO A 316 -30.77 14.81 -6.37
CA PRO A 316 -30.22 15.32 -7.64
C PRO A 316 -29.29 16.55 -7.49
N HIS A 317 -29.32 17.23 -6.35
CA HIS A 317 -28.45 18.39 -6.07
C HIS A 317 -27.23 18.04 -5.20
N THR A 318 -26.98 16.77 -4.88
CA THR A 318 -25.74 16.37 -4.24
C THR A 318 -24.62 16.26 -5.28
N PRO A 319 -23.36 16.58 -4.94
CA PRO A 319 -22.23 16.32 -5.82
C PRO A 319 -22.15 14.82 -6.18
N PHE A 320 -21.76 14.53 -7.41
CA PHE A 320 -21.61 13.14 -7.84
C PHE A 320 -20.61 12.40 -6.95
N HIS A 321 -21.01 11.18 -6.58
CA HIS A 321 -20.16 10.22 -5.88
C HIS A 321 -20.42 8.81 -6.46
N PRO A 322 -19.39 7.97 -6.68
CA PRO A 322 -19.57 6.62 -7.20
C PRO A 322 -20.56 5.76 -6.40
N ALA A 323 -20.68 6.00 -5.09
CA ALA A 323 -21.65 5.36 -4.21
C ALA A 323 -23.12 5.60 -4.57
N TRP A 324 -23.42 6.41 -5.60
CA TRP A 324 -24.78 6.49 -6.15
C TRP A 324 -25.25 5.16 -6.76
N TYR A 325 -24.32 4.31 -7.13
CA TYR A 325 -24.56 3.07 -7.87
C TYR A 325 -24.48 1.81 -7.02
N TYR A 326 -24.00 1.90 -5.77
CA TYR A 326 -23.86 0.75 -4.90
C TYR A 326 -24.02 1.14 -3.42
N GLU A 327 -24.30 0.14 -2.59
CA GLU A 327 -24.21 0.24 -1.14
C GLU A 327 -23.35 -0.91 -0.60
N PRO A 328 -22.61 -0.72 0.51
CA PRO A 328 -21.97 -1.83 1.21
C PRO A 328 -22.97 -2.90 1.62
N PHE A 329 -22.54 -4.14 1.58
CA PHE A 329 -23.32 -5.29 2.03
C PHE A 329 -22.54 -6.09 3.06
N GLU A 330 -23.18 -6.41 4.15
CA GLU A 330 -22.62 -7.25 5.21
C GLU A 330 -23.13 -8.68 5.10
N LEU A 331 -22.24 -9.63 4.78
CA LEU A 331 -22.59 -11.04 4.68
C LEU A 331 -22.82 -11.60 6.10
N PRO A 332 -24.02 -12.14 6.41
CA PRO A 332 -24.27 -12.78 7.70
C PRO A 332 -23.31 -13.95 7.95
N GLY A 333 -22.83 -14.08 9.19
CA GLY A 333 -21.94 -15.17 9.59
C GLY A 333 -20.49 -15.07 9.13
N ARG A 334 -20.09 -13.97 8.46
CA ARG A 334 -18.70 -13.75 8.05
C ARG A 334 -17.75 -13.74 9.26
N ARG A 335 -16.53 -14.25 9.06
CA ARG A 335 -15.47 -14.19 10.08
C ARG A 335 -14.88 -12.78 10.12
N MET A 336 -14.77 -12.20 11.32
CA MET A 336 -14.39 -10.80 11.50
C MET A 336 -13.11 -10.62 12.31
N ASN A 337 -12.27 -9.70 11.88
CA ASN A 337 -11.32 -9.02 12.75
C ASN A 337 -12.06 -7.91 13.50
N ALA A 338 -12.47 -8.17 14.72
CA ALA A 338 -13.28 -7.25 15.51
C ALA A 338 -12.55 -5.91 15.79
N SER A 339 -11.22 -5.91 15.91
CA SER A 339 -10.43 -4.69 16.15
C SER A 339 -10.50 -3.69 15.01
N ARG A 340 -10.65 -4.15 13.76
CA ARG A 340 -10.73 -3.29 12.57
C ARG A 340 -12.12 -3.22 11.94
N GLY A 341 -13.02 -4.13 12.32
CA GLY A 341 -14.29 -4.30 11.63
C GLY A 341 -14.14 -4.86 10.22
N TRP A 342 -13.05 -5.57 9.93
CA TRP A 342 -12.75 -6.14 8.61
C TRP A 342 -13.08 -7.61 8.55
N GLU A 343 -13.71 -8.04 7.47
CA GLU A 343 -13.94 -9.45 7.20
C GLU A 343 -12.62 -10.18 6.93
N ILE A 344 -12.43 -11.36 7.53
CA ILE A 344 -11.29 -12.24 7.24
C ILE A 344 -11.74 -13.22 6.17
N TYR A 345 -11.30 -13.02 4.93
CA TYR A 345 -11.65 -13.83 3.77
C TYR A 345 -10.43 -14.02 2.85
N PRO A 346 -9.54 -14.97 3.17
CA PRO A 346 -8.25 -15.16 2.48
C PRO A 346 -8.37 -15.47 0.99
N GLN A 347 -9.51 -15.99 0.53
CA GLN A 347 -9.80 -16.28 -0.88
C GLN A 347 -9.62 -15.07 -1.80
N ILE A 348 -9.71 -13.82 -1.28
CA ILE A 348 -9.49 -12.61 -2.07
C ILE A 348 -8.15 -12.63 -2.81
N ILE A 349 -7.12 -13.26 -2.23
CA ILE A 349 -5.79 -13.33 -2.87
C ILE A 349 -5.86 -14.21 -4.11
N PHE A 350 -6.49 -15.38 -4.02
CA PHE A 350 -6.62 -16.28 -5.15
C PHE A 350 -7.49 -15.65 -6.27
N ASP A 351 -8.60 -15.01 -5.90
CA ASP A 351 -9.51 -14.39 -6.86
C ASP A 351 -8.83 -13.23 -7.59
N MET A 352 -8.08 -12.38 -6.89
CA MET A 352 -7.28 -11.31 -7.49
C MET A 352 -6.16 -11.88 -8.37
N ALA A 353 -5.50 -12.94 -7.94
CA ALA A 353 -4.45 -13.60 -8.70
C ALA A 353 -4.97 -14.12 -10.05
N MET A 354 -6.14 -14.77 -10.04
CA MET A 354 -6.78 -15.26 -11.27
C MET A 354 -7.21 -14.10 -12.17
N ARG A 355 -7.67 -13.01 -11.59
CA ARG A 355 -7.98 -11.80 -12.35
C ARG A 355 -6.73 -11.21 -13.01
N ILE A 356 -5.64 -11.03 -12.28
CA ILE A 356 -4.37 -10.53 -12.87
C ILE A 356 -3.90 -11.47 -13.98
N LYS A 357 -3.98 -12.77 -13.76
CA LYS A 357 -3.60 -13.77 -14.75
C LYS A 357 -4.42 -13.66 -16.04
N ASN A 358 -5.74 -13.55 -15.91
CA ASN A 358 -6.67 -13.66 -17.05
C ASN A 358 -6.85 -12.31 -17.76
N ASP A 359 -6.93 -11.20 -17.01
CA ASP A 359 -7.36 -9.90 -17.53
C ASP A 359 -6.19 -8.91 -17.67
N TYR A 360 -5.06 -9.12 -16.96
CA TYR A 360 -3.93 -8.20 -16.91
C TYR A 360 -2.61 -8.84 -17.36
N ARG A 361 -2.63 -9.60 -18.47
CA ARG A 361 -1.45 -10.19 -19.17
C ARG A 361 -0.59 -11.11 -18.28
N ASN A 362 -1.13 -11.59 -17.17
CA ASN A 362 -0.36 -12.31 -16.14
C ASN A 362 0.96 -11.58 -15.79
N ILE A 363 0.90 -10.25 -15.71
CA ILE A 363 2.05 -9.40 -15.36
C ILE A 363 2.68 -9.89 -14.05
N PRO A 364 4.01 -9.81 -13.85
CA PRO A 364 4.61 -10.10 -12.56
C PRO A 364 3.97 -9.27 -11.44
N TRP A 365 3.68 -9.92 -10.32
CA TRP A 365 3.10 -9.24 -9.16
C TRP A 365 3.44 -9.97 -7.86
N PHE A 366 3.24 -9.32 -6.73
CA PHE A 366 3.37 -9.93 -5.40
C PHE A 366 2.35 -9.29 -4.44
N VAL A 367 2.02 -10.01 -3.37
CA VAL A 367 1.28 -9.43 -2.26
C VAL A 367 2.21 -8.45 -1.55
N ALA A 368 1.97 -7.15 -1.75
CA ALA A 368 2.85 -6.09 -1.24
C ALA A 368 2.51 -5.69 0.20
N GLU A 369 1.25 -5.89 0.60
CA GLU A 369 0.79 -5.79 1.98
C GLU A 369 -0.37 -6.74 2.23
N SER A 370 -0.30 -7.46 3.32
CA SER A 370 -1.42 -8.16 3.94
C SER A 370 -1.15 -8.33 5.42
N GLY A 371 -2.13 -8.10 6.28
CA GLY A 371 -1.90 -8.14 7.72
C GLY A 371 -3.17 -7.98 8.55
N MET A 372 -3.05 -8.32 9.82
CA MET A 372 -4.14 -8.24 10.80
C MET A 372 -3.78 -7.28 11.93
N GLY A 373 -4.45 -6.13 11.96
CA GLY A 373 -4.30 -5.16 13.05
C GLY A 373 -5.19 -5.53 14.23
N VAL A 374 -4.62 -5.60 15.42
CA VAL A 374 -5.32 -6.00 16.64
C VAL A 374 -5.11 -4.96 17.75
N GLU A 375 -6.19 -4.66 18.48
CA GLU A 375 -6.16 -3.76 19.63
C GLU A 375 -5.74 -4.49 20.92
N ASN A 376 -5.12 -3.73 21.85
CA ASN A 376 -4.82 -4.23 23.18
C ASN A 376 -4.04 -5.56 23.22
N GLU A 377 -3.09 -5.74 22.30
CA GLU A 377 -2.31 -6.99 22.21
C GLU A 377 -1.60 -7.37 23.49
N GLY A 378 -1.37 -6.42 24.42
CA GLY A 378 -0.81 -6.69 25.74
C GLY A 378 -1.58 -7.75 26.55
N GLN A 379 -2.89 -7.94 26.27
CA GLN A 379 -3.71 -8.98 26.91
C GLN A 379 -3.27 -10.40 26.53
N PHE A 380 -2.60 -10.58 25.39
CA PHE A 380 -2.09 -11.86 24.92
C PHE A 380 -0.65 -12.14 25.37
N ARG A 381 -0.12 -11.34 26.28
CA ARG A 381 1.26 -11.53 26.78
C ARG A 381 1.33 -12.79 27.66
N ASN A 382 2.24 -13.68 27.30
CA ASN A 382 2.50 -14.89 28.05
C ASN A 382 3.36 -14.63 29.29
N ARG A 383 3.66 -15.68 30.08
CA ARG A 383 4.45 -15.56 31.32
C ARG A 383 5.90 -15.13 31.10
N GLU A 384 6.41 -15.32 29.89
CA GLU A 384 7.77 -14.93 29.48
C GLU A 384 7.82 -13.47 29.00
N GLY A 385 6.67 -12.79 28.95
CA GLY A 385 6.57 -11.40 28.51
C GLY A 385 6.44 -11.23 26.97
N VAL A 386 6.27 -12.31 26.22
CA VAL A 386 6.08 -12.30 24.75
C VAL A 386 4.61 -12.23 24.44
N ILE A 387 4.23 -11.43 23.45
CA ILE A 387 2.86 -11.41 22.91
C ILE A 387 2.66 -12.69 22.09
N ASP A 388 1.72 -13.54 22.54
CA ASP A 388 1.25 -14.70 21.77
C ASP A 388 0.20 -14.24 20.76
N ASP A 389 0.65 -13.91 19.55
CA ASP A 389 -0.18 -13.49 18.44
C ASP A 389 -0.48 -14.63 17.45
N SER A 390 -0.85 -15.79 17.98
CA SER A 390 -1.25 -16.99 17.20
C SER A 390 -2.38 -16.71 16.21
N TYR A 391 -3.28 -15.77 16.53
CA TYR A 391 -4.30 -15.28 15.57
C TYR A 391 -3.68 -14.64 14.31
N ARG A 392 -2.54 -13.91 14.44
CA ARG A 392 -1.80 -13.35 13.31
C ARG A 392 -1.12 -14.43 12.50
N ILE A 393 -0.52 -15.43 13.17
CA ILE A 393 0.08 -16.59 12.51
C ILE A 393 -0.97 -17.30 11.65
N ARG A 394 -2.16 -17.55 12.19
CA ARG A 394 -3.27 -18.17 11.44
C ARG A 394 -3.68 -17.31 10.24
N PHE A 395 -3.88 -16.01 10.43
CA PHE A 395 -4.22 -15.09 9.35
C PHE A 395 -3.19 -15.14 8.21
N ILE A 396 -1.90 -15.02 8.55
CA ILE A 396 -0.82 -15.05 7.56
C ILE A 396 -0.78 -16.40 6.84
N SER A 397 -0.90 -17.50 7.58
CA SER A 397 -0.87 -18.86 7.03
C SER A 397 -1.98 -19.08 5.99
N GLU A 398 -3.21 -18.67 6.30
CA GLU A 398 -4.35 -18.81 5.39
C GLU A 398 -4.17 -17.95 4.12
N HIS A 399 -3.69 -16.71 4.24
CA HIS A 399 -3.46 -15.83 3.09
C HIS A 399 -2.28 -16.32 2.23
N LEU A 400 -1.19 -16.75 2.86
CA LEU A 400 -0.05 -17.33 2.16
C LEU A 400 -0.43 -18.62 1.42
N TRP A 401 -1.28 -19.46 2.02
CA TRP A 401 -1.78 -20.65 1.35
C TRP A 401 -2.51 -20.33 0.05
N HIS A 402 -3.39 -19.32 0.05
CA HIS A 402 -4.07 -18.87 -1.18
C HIS A 402 -3.09 -18.27 -2.19
N THR A 403 -2.02 -17.60 -1.74
CA THR A 403 -0.97 -17.08 -2.61
C THR A 403 -0.21 -18.22 -3.32
N LEU A 404 0.18 -19.25 -2.58
CA LEU A 404 0.87 -20.42 -3.14
C LEU A 404 -0.04 -21.19 -4.10
N ARG A 405 -1.31 -21.42 -3.76
CA ARG A 405 -2.29 -22.03 -4.67
C ARG A 405 -2.47 -21.25 -5.97
N ALA A 406 -2.49 -19.94 -5.88
CA ALA A 406 -2.58 -19.08 -7.07
C ALA A 406 -1.35 -19.26 -7.98
N ARG A 407 -0.16 -19.36 -7.40
CA ARG A 407 1.08 -19.65 -8.14
C ARG A 407 1.03 -21.04 -8.79
N GLU A 408 0.57 -22.08 -8.08
CA GLU A 408 0.36 -23.42 -8.65
C GLU A 408 -0.67 -23.42 -9.80
N ALA A 409 -1.67 -22.55 -9.71
CA ALA A 409 -2.64 -22.31 -10.79
C ALA A 409 -2.09 -21.47 -11.97
N GLY A 410 -0.80 -21.12 -11.94
CA GLY A 410 -0.10 -20.42 -13.01
C GLY A 410 -0.20 -18.90 -12.98
N ALA A 411 -0.60 -18.29 -11.85
CA ALA A 411 -0.45 -16.85 -11.67
C ALA A 411 1.02 -16.49 -11.45
N ASN A 412 1.47 -15.39 -12.06
CA ASN A 412 2.85 -14.91 -11.94
C ASN A 412 3.07 -14.15 -10.62
N CYS A 413 2.70 -14.80 -9.50
CA CYS A 413 2.86 -14.25 -8.17
C CYS A 413 4.25 -14.56 -7.62
N GLN A 414 5.02 -13.53 -7.30
CA GLN A 414 6.43 -13.65 -6.91
C GLN A 414 6.65 -13.73 -5.40
N GLY A 415 5.65 -13.39 -4.58
CA GLY A 415 5.87 -13.40 -3.15
C GLY A 415 4.75 -12.85 -2.30
N TYR A 416 5.04 -12.80 -1.00
CA TYR A 416 4.13 -12.32 0.03
C TYR A 416 4.90 -11.46 1.04
N MET A 417 4.44 -10.21 1.21
CA MET A 417 4.98 -9.27 2.19
C MET A 417 3.93 -8.93 3.23
N LEU A 418 4.37 -8.91 4.47
CA LEU A 418 3.53 -8.60 5.63
C LEU A 418 3.37 -7.09 5.81
N TRP A 419 2.18 -6.64 6.12
CA TRP A 419 1.98 -5.37 6.80
C TRP A 419 1.76 -5.64 8.29
N ALA A 420 2.76 -5.37 9.13
CA ALA A 420 4.03 -4.72 8.88
C ALA A 420 5.17 -5.43 9.63
N PHE A 421 6.41 -4.99 9.42
CA PHE A 421 7.52 -5.52 10.19
C PHE A 421 7.42 -5.16 11.67
N THR A 422 7.30 -3.87 11.99
CA THR A 422 7.03 -3.38 13.37
C THR A 422 5.61 -2.86 13.48
N ASP A 423 5.07 -2.81 14.69
CA ASP A 423 3.93 -1.94 14.94
C ASP A 423 4.29 -0.53 14.48
N ASN A 424 3.40 0.15 13.76
CA ASN A 424 3.65 1.45 13.16
C ASN A 424 2.46 2.40 13.29
N VAL A 425 2.65 3.64 12.86
CA VAL A 425 1.60 4.66 12.86
C VAL A 425 0.66 4.43 11.68
N SER A 426 -0.63 4.23 11.95
CA SER A 426 -1.67 4.23 10.92
C SER A 426 -2.42 5.57 10.92
N PRO A 427 -2.93 6.06 9.78
CA PRO A 427 -3.74 7.26 9.74
C PRO A 427 -4.89 7.18 10.75
N MET A 428 -5.10 8.21 11.57
CA MET A 428 -6.10 8.33 12.64
C MET A 428 -5.94 7.28 13.75
N ASN A 429 -5.80 6.01 13.42
CA ASN A 429 -5.66 4.92 14.39
C ASN A 429 -4.32 4.95 15.14
N ALA A 430 -3.33 5.62 14.61
CA ALA A 430 -1.98 5.66 15.16
C ALA A 430 -1.49 4.25 15.56
N PHE A 431 -1.23 4.00 16.83
CA PHE A 431 -0.84 2.68 17.35
C PHE A 431 -2.01 1.89 17.98
N LYS A 432 -3.26 2.29 17.74
CA LYS A 432 -4.43 1.56 18.29
C LYS A 432 -4.45 0.12 17.81
N ASN A 433 -4.28 -0.09 16.50
CA ASN A 433 -4.23 -1.40 15.89
C ASN A 433 -2.77 -1.79 15.61
N ARG A 434 -2.34 -2.90 16.17
CA ARG A 434 -0.97 -3.41 16.07
C ARG A 434 -0.88 -4.44 14.95
N TYR A 435 0.06 -4.25 14.01
CA TYR A 435 0.23 -5.10 12.84
C TYR A 435 1.57 -5.85 12.82
N GLY A 436 2.54 -5.37 13.60
CA GLY A 436 3.92 -5.80 13.51
C GLY A 436 4.18 -7.23 13.96
N LEU A 437 5.22 -7.83 13.40
CA LEU A 437 5.91 -8.98 13.99
C LEU A 437 6.69 -8.56 15.25
N ILE A 438 7.10 -7.30 15.29
CA ILE A 438 7.85 -6.69 16.39
C ILE A 438 6.95 -5.70 17.10
N GLU A 439 6.76 -5.90 18.39
CA GLU A 439 6.10 -4.94 19.27
C GLU A 439 6.93 -3.66 19.41
N ILE A 440 6.28 -2.51 19.34
CA ILE A 440 6.86 -1.22 19.73
C ILE A 440 6.28 -0.78 21.07
N ASP A 441 7.13 -0.76 22.12
CA ASP A 441 6.74 -0.33 23.46
C ASP A 441 6.69 1.21 23.53
N LEU A 442 5.50 1.77 23.48
CA LEU A 442 5.29 3.23 23.46
C LEU A 442 5.67 3.90 24.79
N GLN A 443 5.70 3.16 25.89
CA GLN A 443 5.99 3.68 27.22
C GLN A 443 7.48 3.58 27.58
N ASN A 444 8.25 2.77 26.83
CA ASN A 444 9.66 2.51 27.06
C ASN A 444 10.50 2.87 25.83
N HIS A 445 10.57 4.16 25.50
CA HIS A 445 11.43 4.71 24.44
C HIS A 445 11.40 3.93 23.13
N ARG A 446 10.23 3.44 22.71
CA ARG A 446 10.06 2.62 21.50
C ARG A 446 10.88 1.32 21.50
N ALA A 447 11.10 0.70 22.65
CA ALA A 447 11.80 -0.59 22.72
C ALA A 447 11.12 -1.63 21.82
N ARG A 448 11.94 -2.47 21.17
CA ARG A 448 11.51 -3.52 20.26
C ARG A 448 11.45 -4.85 20.96
N ARG A 449 10.34 -5.58 20.77
CA ARG A 449 10.20 -6.95 21.30
C ARG A 449 9.59 -7.86 20.23
N PRO A 450 10.28 -8.95 19.82
CA PRO A 450 9.71 -9.93 18.92
C PRO A 450 8.44 -10.56 19.54
N LYS A 451 7.38 -10.67 18.73
CA LYS A 451 6.16 -11.42 19.06
C LYS A 451 6.32 -12.89 18.65
N ALA A 452 5.39 -13.76 19.03
CA ALA A 452 5.41 -15.17 18.63
C ALA A 452 5.43 -15.35 17.12
N SER A 453 4.73 -14.49 16.39
CA SER A 453 4.71 -14.47 14.91
C SER A 453 6.08 -14.22 14.28
N ALA A 454 6.98 -13.44 14.90
CA ALA A 454 8.34 -13.24 14.40
C ALA A 454 9.16 -14.54 14.40
N HIS A 455 9.07 -15.30 15.48
CA HIS A 455 9.74 -16.59 15.59
C HIS A 455 9.15 -17.65 14.63
N TRP A 456 7.83 -17.64 14.48
CA TRP A 456 7.14 -18.52 13.53
C TRP A 456 7.54 -18.17 12.08
N PHE A 457 7.58 -16.89 11.72
CA PHE A 457 7.93 -16.44 10.36
C PHE A 457 9.37 -16.83 9.99
N ARG A 458 10.31 -16.76 10.95
CA ARG A 458 11.66 -17.28 10.81
C ARG A 458 11.64 -18.77 10.45
N GLN A 459 10.91 -19.59 11.23
CA GLN A 459 10.82 -21.03 10.99
C GLN A 459 10.21 -21.34 9.61
N LEU A 460 9.21 -20.55 9.18
CA LEU A 460 8.61 -20.65 7.86
C LEU A 460 9.66 -20.42 6.76
N GLY A 461 10.48 -19.36 6.89
CA GLY A 461 11.56 -19.05 5.96
C GLY A 461 12.67 -20.11 5.92
N GLU A 462 13.08 -20.63 7.09
CA GLU A 462 14.11 -21.66 7.20
C GLU A 462 13.68 -23.01 6.63
N ARG A 463 12.42 -23.40 6.86
CA ARG A 463 11.87 -24.70 6.39
C ARG A 463 11.39 -24.65 4.95
N ARG A 464 11.08 -23.48 4.44
CA ARG A 464 10.42 -23.29 3.15
C ARG A 464 9.19 -24.20 3.00
N GLU A 465 8.46 -24.40 4.07
CA GLU A 465 7.24 -25.20 4.14
C GLU A 465 6.18 -24.50 4.97
N LEU A 466 4.99 -24.31 4.39
CA LEU A 466 3.79 -23.89 5.10
C LEU A 466 3.01 -25.11 5.56
N VAL A 467 2.70 -25.19 6.85
CA VAL A 467 1.83 -26.20 7.44
C VAL A 467 0.62 -25.48 8.02
N LEU A 468 -0.60 -25.87 7.59
CA LEU A 468 -1.84 -25.22 7.98
C LEU A 468 -2.96 -26.24 8.17
N ASP A 469 -3.69 -26.14 9.27
CA ASP A 469 -4.94 -26.88 9.48
C ASP A 469 -6.12 -26.10 8.86
N ILE A 470 -6.74 -26.70 7.86
CA ILE A 470 -7.88 -26.09 7.13
C ILE A 470 -9.17 -26.76 7.62
N ASP A 471 -10.16 -25.93 7.92
CA ASP A 471 -11.52 -26.43 8.13
C ASP A 471 -12.12 -26.88 6.78
N ASP A 472 -12.87 -27.98 6.77
CA ASP A 472 -13.41 -28.60 5.54
C ASP A 472 -14.33 -27.66 4.72
N GLU A 473 -14.76 -26.54 5.30
CA GLU A 473 -15.55 -25.49 4.62
C GLU A 473 -14.71 -24.61 3.65
N TYR A 474 -13.39 -24.71 3.70
CA TYR A 474 -12.46 -23.91 2.87
C TYR A 474 -11.81 -24.69 1.69
N ARG A 475 -12.38 -25.85 1.33
CA ARG A 475 -11.93 -26.66 0.19
C ARG A 475 -12.52 -26.22 -1.14
#